data_c083ca24e1e29692e6932994b8e66d79
#
_entry.id   c083ca24e1e29692e6932994b8e66d79
#
_cell.length_a   1.000
_cell.length_b   1.000
_cell.length_c   1.000
_cell.angle_alpha   90.00
_cell.angle_beta   90.00
_cell.angle_gamma   90.00
#
_symmetry.space_group_name_H-M   'P 1'
#
loop_
_entity.id
_entity.type
_entity.pdbx_description
1 polymer ?
#
loop_
_entity_poly.entity_id
_entity_poly.type
_entity_poly.pdbx_seq_one_letter_code
_entity_poly.pdbx_strand_id
1 'polypeptide(L)'
;MIFIMSKRTSYEAECAFIEPYPLAKHMYRVKKGFVPGMNVEGYVFAHEKLSKLLFQELEQYTADSGTFLPALKQLANVAALPGIVKGSIALPDAHSGYGFSIGNVAAFDMNNPEAVVSPGGVGFDINCGVRLLRTNLTLNDVTPVKEQLVQSIFDHIPVGVGSQGIIPCTNAALNDILEYGMDWTVAQGYSWAEDKEHCEEFGRMIQADSTMVSSRAKKRGLPQMGTLGAGNHYAEVQVVEEVHDKLAAKAMGIHEVNQICVMIHSGSRGLGHQVATDALLHMEASPSASSIKVLDKQLSCAKINSPEGINYLKAMAAASNYAWVNRSAITFLMRQAFSKTFGETPDDLDMHLIYDVSHNIAKVEEHMVDGRCQTLLVHRKGSTRAFGPLHPLVPADYQLIGQPVLVGGTMGTCSYVLTGTELAMDLTFGSTCHGAGRALSRNKSRCTLDYKDVLNKLYDKGISIRVASPNLISEEAPESYKDVTDVVQTCHEAGISKKCVKLRPIAVIKG
;
A
#
# COMPACT_ATOMS: atom_id res chain seq x y z
N MET A 1 13.78 5.39 -31.32
CA MET A 1 12.60 5.69 -30.50
C MET A 1 12.19 7.14 -30.80
N ILE A 2 11.12 7.33 -31.57
CA ILE A 2 10.66 8.67 -31.98
C ILE A 2 9.81 9.21 -30.82
N PHE A 3 10.34 10.18 -30.09
CA PHE A 3 9.57 10.96 -29.14
C PHE A 3 8.71 11.96 -29.94
N ILE A 4 7.41 11.76 -29.97
CA ILE A 4 6.48 12.79 -30.39
C ILE A 4 6.38 13.78 -29.23
N MET A 5 7.18 14.86 -29.26
CA MET A 5 6.90 16.03 -28.43
C MET A 5 5.55 16.60 -28.88
N SER A 6 4.47 16.29 -28.16
CA SER A 6 3.19 16.94 -28.37
C SER A 6 3.34 18.43 -28.05
N LYS A 7 2.80 19.31 -28.91
CA LYS A 7 2.63 20.73 -28.57
C LYS A 7 1.93 20.79 -27.19
N ARG A 8 2.48 21.58 -26.26
CA ARG A 8 1.86 21.79 -24.95
C ARG A 8 0.45 22.35 -25.17
N THR A 9 -0.50 21.71 -24.53
CA THR A 9 -1.86 22.20 -24.39
C THR A 9 -1.92 23.21 -23.24
N SER A 10 -2.78 24.23 -23.32
CA SER A 10 -2.99 25.14 -22.20
C SER A 10 -3.70 24.41 -21.04
N TYR A 11 -3.58 24.94 -19.83
CA TYR A 11 -4.26 24.39 -18.65
C TYR A 11 -5.78 24.26 -18.88
N GLU A 12 -6.40 25.28 -19.50
CA GLU A 12 -7.84 25.27 -19.82
C GLU A 12 -8.21 24.16 -20.80
N ALA A 13 -7.35 23.94 -21.80
CA ALA A 13 -7.55 22.86 -22.77
C ALA A 13 -7.42 21.47 -22.11
N GLU A 14 -6.52 21.30 -21.14
CA GLU A 14 -6.39 20.08 -20.33
C GLU A 14 -7.64 19.89 -19.45
N CYS A 15 -8.09 20.91 -18.76
CA CYS A 15 -9.27 20.85 -17.90
C CYS A 15 -10.56 20.52 -18.67
N ALA A 16 -10.66 20.86 -19.95
CA ALA A 16 -11.83 20.52 -20.79
C ALA A 16 -12.06 19.00 -20.94
N PHE A 17 -11.04 18.19 -20.68
CA PHE A 17 -11.16 16.72 -20.66
C PHE A 17 -11.60 16.15 -19.30
N ILE A 18 -11.70 16.97 -18.26
CA ILE A 18 -11.99 16.52 -16.88
C ILE A 18 -13.34 17.10 -16.46
N GLU A 19 -14.25 16.24 -16.08
CA GLU A 19 -15.59 16.66 -15.68
C GLU A 19 -16.07 15.85 -14.45
N PRO A 20 -16.95 16.43 -13.60
CA PRO A 20 -17.65 15.67 -12.57
C PRO A 20 -18.41 14.49 -13.19
N TYR A 21 -18.37 13.34 -12.53
CA TYR A 21 -19.04 12.15 -12.99
C TYR A 21 -20.09 11.68 -11.98
N PRO A 22 -21.38 11.60 -12.35
CA PRO A 22 -22.48 11.48 -11.39
C PRO A 22 -22.67 10.07 -10.81
N LEU A 23 -21.82 9.09 -11.21
CA LEU A 23 -21.98 7.71 -10.78
C LEU A 23 -21.65 7.52 -9.28
N ALA A 24 -20.79 8.37 -8.72
CA ALA A 24 -20.51 8.41 -7.29
C ALA A 24 -20.18 9.86 -6.85
N LYS A 25 -20.39 10.14 -5.56
CA LYS A 25 -19.99 11.41 -4.97
C LYS A 25 -18.46 11.57 -5.05
N HIS A 26 -18.00 12.79 -5.34
CA HIS A 26 -16.56 13.12 -5.48
C HIS A 26 -15.82 12.39 -6.59
N MET A 27 -16.52 11.89 -7.60
CA MET A 27 -15.94 11.23 -8.74
C MET A 27 -15.82 12.19 -9.93
N TYR A 28 -14.66 12.16 -10.62
CA TYR A 28 -14.41 12.87 -11.86
C TYR A 28 -14.06 11.86 -12.95
N ARG A 29 -14.42 12.18 -14.19
CA ARG A 29 -14.06 11.45 -15.39
C ARG A 29 -13.02 12.23 -16.17
N VAL A 30 -11.93 11.53 -16.56
CA VAL A 30 -10.93 12.01 -17.51
C VAL A 30 -11.23 11.36 -18.86
N LYS A 31 -11.73 12.15 -19.80
CA LYS A 31 -12.21 11.68 -21.10
C LYS A 31 -11.07 11.15 -21.98
N LYS A 32 -11.38 10.16 -22.83
CA LYS A 32 -10.48 9.72 -23.90
C LYS A 32 -10.02 10.91 -24.75
N GLY A 33 -8.73 10.91 -25.09
CA GLY A 33 -8.11 12.03 -25.82
C GLY A 33 -7.35 13.00 -24.93
N PHE A 34 -7.45 12.91 -23.60
CA PHE A 34 -6.61 13.67 -22.66
C PHE A 34 -5.11 13.39 -22.88
N VAL A 35 -4.76 12.14 -23.21
CA VAL A 35 -3.50 11.76 -23.83
C VAL A 35 -3.78 10.89 -25.06
N PRO A 36 -2.84 10.85 -26.04
CA PRO A 36 -3.02 10.03 -27.23
C PRO A 36 -3.19 8.54 -26.91
N GLY A 37 -4.06 7.85 -27.64
CA GLY A 37 -4.15 6.39 -27.59
C GLY A 37 -4.85 5.80 -26.36
N MET A 38 -5.59 6.59 -25.58
CA MET A 38 -6.39 6.04 -24.47
C MET A 38 -7.40 5.01 -24.95
N ASN A 39 -7.29 3.78 -24.46
CA ASN A 39 -8.21 2.67 -24.72
C ASN A 39 -9.48 2.77 -23.89
N VAL A 40 -9.35 3.27 -22.67
CA VAL A 40 -10.44 3.49 -21.69
C VAL A 40 -10.39 4.91 -21.13
N GLU A 41 -11.40 5.32 -20.39
CA GLU A 41 -11.40 6.59 -19.67
C GLU A 41 -10.60 6.50 -18.36
N GLY A 42 -10.23 7.64 -17.80
CA GLY A 42 -9.71 7.73 -16.44
C GLY A 42 -10.81 8.14 -15.47
N TYR A 43 -10.69 7.67 -14.22
CA TYR A 43 -11.59 8.06 -13.14
C TYR A 43 -10.80 8.51 -11.92
N VAL A 44 -11.24 9.57 -11.26
CA VAL A 44 -10.55 10.15 -10.10
C VAL A 44 -11.54 10.37 -8.98
N PHE A 45 -11.22 9.90 -7.78
CA PHE A 45 -11.98 10.19 -6.57
C PHE A 45 -11.29 11.29 -5.79
N ALA A 46 -11.91 12.47 -5.69
CA ALA A 46 -11.36 13.59 -4.95
C ALA A 46 -12.47 14.57 -4.55
N HIS A 47 -12.59 14.88 -3.28
CA HIS A 47 -13.43 15.98 -2.83
C HIS A 47 -12.75 17.33 -3.11
N GLU A 48 -13.43 18.44 -2.83
CA GLU A 48 -13.00 19.80 -3.26
C GLU A 48 -11.54 20.16 -2.90
N LYS A 49 -11.09 19.85 -1.67
CA LYS A 49 -9.70 20.16 -1.27
C LYS A 49 -8.68 19.30 -2.01
N LEU A 50 -8.96 18.01 -2.19
CA LEU A 50 -8.06 17.07 -2.86
C LEU A 50 -8.02 17.30 -4.37
N SER A 51 -9.15 17.63 -5.00
CA SER A 51 -9.18 17.97 -6.41
C SER A 51 -8.36 19.24 -6.71
N LYS A 52 -8.41 20.26 -5.85
CA LYS A 52 -7.56 21.47 -5.98
C LYS A 52 -6.07 21.12 -6.07
N LEU A 53 -5.59 20.17 -5.25
CA LEU A 53 -4.18 19.73 -5.29
C LEU A 53 -3.83 19.08 -6.63
N LEU A 54 -4.69 18.20 -7.15
CA LEU A 54 -4.49 17.54 -8.44
C LEU A 54 -4.50 18.52 -9.62
N PHE A 55 -5.41 19.50 -9.60
CA PHE A 55 -5.47 20.54 -10.61
C PHE A 55 -4.30 21.51 -10.53
N GLN A 56 -3.82 21.86 -9.34
CA GLN A 56 -2.60 22.66 -9.16
C GLN A 56 -1.35 21.95 -9.70
N GLU A 57 -1.22 20.64 -9.49
CA GLU A 57 -0.15 19.82 -10.08
C GLU A 57 -0.18 19.88 -11.62
N LEU A 58 -1.38 19.78 -12.21
CA LEU A 58 -1.58 19.86 -13.66
C LEU A 58 -1.24 21.26 -14.19
N GLU A 59 -1.68 22.33 -13.51
CA GLU A 59 -1.38 23.72 -13.85
C GLU A 59 0.13 23.99 -13.85
N GLN A 60 0.82 23.59 -12.79
CA GLN A 60 2.28 23.75 -12.68
C GLN A 60 3.00 23.01 -13.82
N TYR A 61 2.56 21.81 -14.17
CA TYR A 61 3.14 21.04 -15.28
C TYR A 61 2.94 21.72 -16.64
N THR A 62 1.77 22.33 -16.88
CA THR A 62 1.52 23.05 -18.13
C THR A 62 2.33 24.34 -18.23
N ALA A 63 2.64 24.99 -17.11
CA ALA A 63 3.45 26.21 -17.03
C ALA A 63 4.96 25.92 -17.15
N ASP A 64 5.47 24.84 -16.51
CA ASP A 64 6.89 24.48 -16.48
C ASP A 64 7.11 22.98 -16.75
N SER A 65 7.87 22.65 -17.83
CA SER A 65 8.17 21.28 -18.24
C SER A 65 9.21 20.57 -17.37
N GLY A 66 9.87 21.27 -16.48
CA GLY A 66 10.86 20.70 -15.55
C GLY A 66 10.24 19.99 -14.35
N THR A 67 8.92 20.03 -14.20
CA THR A 67 8.20 19.38 -13.10
C THR A 67 7.93 17.89 -13.39
N PHE A 68 7.68 17.11 -12.34
CA PHE A 68 7.27 15.71 -12.48
C PHE A 68 5.96 15.59 -13.25
N LEU A 69 5.78 14.46 -13.96
CA LEU A 69 4.53 14.16 -14.65
C LEU A 69 3.39 14.05 -13.61
N PRO A 70 2.31 14.87 -13.74
CA PRO A 70 1.24 14.91 -12.75
C PRO A 70 0.46 13.59 -12.70
N ALA A 71 -0.13 13.29 -11.53
CA ALA A 71 -0.90 12.08 -11.31
C ALA A 71 -2.02 11.89 -12.36
N LEU A 72 -2.69 12.96 -12.79
CA LEU A 72 -3.72 12.93 -13.84
C LEU A 72 -3.17 12.47 -15.20
N LYS A 73 -1.96 12.91 -15.56
CA LYS A 73 -1.31 12.45 -16.80
C LYS A 73 -0.85 11.00 -16.68
N GLN A 74 -0.32 10.60 -15.53
CA GLN A 74 0.05 9.20 -15.29
C GLN A 74 -1.17 8.27 -15.37
N LEU A 75 -2.30 8.67 -14.75
CA LEU A 75 -3.58 7.97 -14.85
C LEU A 75 -4.00 7.74 -16.32
N ALA A 76 -3.93 8.79 -17.14
CA ALA A 76 -4.31 8.71 -18.54
C ALA A 76 -3.32 7.90 -19.39
N ASN A 77 -2.02 7.98 -19.09
CA ASN A 77 -1.01 7.12 -19.73
C ASN A 77 -1.25 5.64 -19.44
N VAL A 78 -1.70 5.29 -18.23
CA VAL A 78 -2.11 3.92 -17.88
C VAL A 78 -3.37 3.51 -18.66
N ALA A 79 -4.32 4.43 -18.85
CA ALA A 79 -5.53 4.19 -19.66
C ALA A 79 -5.24 3.90 -21.14
N ALA A 80 -4.03 4.19 -21.60
CA ALA A 80 -3.56 3.88 -22.97
C ALA A 80 -2.88 2.48 -23.08
N LEU A 81 -2.68 1.76 -21.99
CA LEU A 81 -2.03 0.45 -22.04
C LEU A 81 -2.92 -0.60 -22.71
N PRO A 82 -2.34 -1.53 -23.49
CA PRO A 82 -3.09 -2.59 -24.15
C PRO A 82 -3.79 -3.52 -23.17
N GLY A 83 -5.01 -3.93 -23.48
CA GLY A 83 -5.78 -4.89 -22.71
C GLY A 83 -6.39 -4.38 -21.41
N ILE A 84 -6.23 -3.08 -21.11
CA ILE A 84 -6.90 -2.45 -19.97
C ILE A 84 -8.42 -2.47 -20.15
N VAL A 85 -9.16 -2.75 -19.08
CA VAL A 85 -10.63 -2.79 -19.11
C VAL A 85 -11.25 -1.74 -18.19
N LYS A 86 -12.46 -1.29 -18.52
CA LYS A 86 -13.31 -0.38 -17.76
C LYS A 86 -12.69 1.02 -17.57
N GLY A 87 -11.54 1.13 -16.93
CA GLY A 87 -10.90 2.42 -16.67
C GLY A 87 -9.60 2.32 -15.91
N SER A 88 -8.78 3.38 -15.98
CA SER A 88 -7.70 3.63 -15.05
C SER A 88 -8.24 4.50 -13.92
N ILE A 89 -8.04 4.11 -12.66
CA ILE A 89 -8.71 4.70 -11.50
C ILE A 89 -7.68 5.29 -10.53
N ALA A 90 -7.85 6.56 -10.16
CA ALA A 90 -7.07 7.23 -9.12
C ALA A 90 -7.93 7.43 -7.86
N LEU A 91 -7.44 6.95 -6.74
CA LEU A 91 -8.07 7.04 -5.43
C LEU A 91 -7.72 8.39 -4.75
N PRO A 92 -8.40 8.80 -3.66
CA PRO A 92 -8.23 10.12 -3.07
C PRO A 92 -6.80 10.47 -2.60
N ASP A 93 -6.00 9.46 -2.26
CA ASP A 93 -4.59 9.59 -1.88
C ASP A 93 -3.64 9.72 -3.08
N ALA A 94 -4.16 9.74 -4.31
CA ALA A 94 -3.35 9.76 -5.54
C ALA A 94 -2.35 10.92 -5.59
N HIS A 95 -1.12 10.59 -5.98
CA HIS A 95 -0.02 11.53 -6.23
C HIS A 95 0.97 10.94 -7.23
N SER A 96 1.88 11.77 -7.76
CA SER A 96 2.87 11.33 -8.74
C SER A 96 3.72 10.17 -8.25
N GLY A 97 3.91 9.15 -9.08
CA GLY A 97 4.71 7.96 -8.85
C GLY A 97 5.61 7.62 -10.03
N TYR A 98 6.21 6.44 -10.03
CA TYR A 98 6.96 5.91 -11.17
C TYR A 98 6.00 5.16 -12.12
N GLY A 99 5.82 5.66 -13.33
CA GLY A 99 4.91 5.10 -14.34
C GLY A 99 3.43 5.27 -13.99
N PHE A 100 2.90 4.41 -13.13
CA PHE A 100 1.60 4.61 -12.50
C PHE A 100 1.69 5.67 -11.40
N SER A 101 0.66 6.48 -11.23
CA SER A 101 0.51 7.27 -10.00
C SER A 101 0.38 6.33 -8.80
N ILE A 102 0.78 6.80 -7.62
CA ILE A 102 0.44 6.10 -6.38
C ILE A 102 -1.03 6.41 -6.09
N GLY A 103 -1.78 5.46 -5.56
CA GLY A 103 -3.24 5.53 -5.47
C GLY A 103 -3.95 5.07 -6.75
N ASN A 104 -3.26 4.35 -7.64
CA ASN A 104 -3.85 3.88 -8.90
C ASN A 104 -4.34 2.43 -8.82
N VAL A 105 -5.42 2.15 -9.53
CA VAL A 105 -5.95 0.82 -9.80
C VAL A 105 -6.17 0.68 -11.31
N ALA A 106 -5.67 -0.42 -11.90
CA ALA A 106 -5.90 -0.75 -13.30
C ALA A 106 -6.01 -2.26 -13.49
N ALA A 107 -7.02 -2.70 -14.23
CA ALA A 107 -7.29 -4.11 -14.48
C ALA A 107 -7.12 -4.46 -15.96
N PHE A 108 -6.57 -5.64 -16.22
CA PHE A 108 -6.27 -6.13 -17.56
C PHE A 108 -6.91 -7.51 -17.77
N ASP A 109 -7.57 -7.70 -18.91
CA ASP A 109 -8.27 -8.96 -19.23
C ASP A 109 -7.27 -10.08 -19.52
N MET A 110 -7.26 -11.11 -18.67
CA MET A 110 -6.38 -12.28 -18.80
C MET A 110 -6.60 -13.07 -20.09
N ASN A 111 -7.76 -12.96 -20.71
CA ASN A 111 -8.12 -13.61 -21.98
C ASN A 111 -7.71 -12.80 -23.19
N ASN A 112 -7.36 -11.52 -23.04
CA ASN A 112 -6.90 -10.69 -24.15
C ASN A 112 -5.39 -10.94 -24.40
N PRO A 113 -4.99 -11.41 -25.59
CA PRO A 113 -3.57 -11.69 -25.91
C PRO A 113 -2.68 -10.45 -25.90
N GLU A 114 -3.26 -9.26 -25.97
CA GLU A 114 -2.53 -7.98 -25.90
C GLU A 114 -2.44 -7.40 -24.50
N ALA A 115 -3.12 -7.99 -23.51
CA ALA A 115 -3.10 -7.53 -22.12
C ALA A 115 -1.69 -7.58 -21.52
N VAL A 116 -1.36 -6.57 -20.73
CA VAL A 116 -0.01 -6.37 -20.21
C VAL A 116 0.07 -6.42 -18.69
N VAL A 117 1.25 -6.80 -18.19
CA VAL A 117 1.68 -6.59 -16.80
C VAL A 117 2.82 -5.58 -16.78
N SER A 118 2.77 -4.63 -15.83
CA SER A 118 3.80 -3.60 -15.67
C SER A 118 4.34 -3.59 -14.24
N PRO A 119 5.68 -3.71 -14.04
CA PRO A 119 6.29 -3.51 -12.74
C PRO A 119 6.03 -2.10 -12.17
N GLY A 120 5.89 -1.10 -13.05
CA GLY A 120 5.47 0.25 -12.68
C GLY A 120 4.07 0.32 -12.06
N GLY A 121 3.19 -0.63 -12.36
CA GLY A 121 1.84 -0.76 -11.79
C GLY A 121 1.77 -1.51 -10.47
N VAL A 122 2.87 -2.16 -10.08
CA VAL A 122 3.03 -2.79 -8.76
C VAL A 122 3.85 -1.88 -7.84
N GLY A 123 4.96 -1.35 -8.34
CA GLY A 123 5.91 -0.54 -7.58
C GLY A 123 7.14 -1.32 -7.12
N PHE A 124 8.13 -0.60 -6.59
CA PHE A 124 9.41 -1.20 -6.19
C PHE A 124 9.33 -1.96 -4.86
N ASP A 125 8.55 -1.49 -3.90
CA ASP A 125 8.31 -2.22 -2.66
C ASP A 125 7.11 -3.15 -2.84
N ILE A 126 7.36 -4.27 -3.54
CA ILE A 126 6.35 -5.29 -3.83
C ILE A 126 5.74 -5.78 -2.53
N ASN A 127 4.41 -5.83 -2.47
CA ASN A 127 3.63 -6.19 -1.29
C ASN A 127 4.00 -5.36 -0.04
N CYS A 128 4.36 -4.07 -0.23
CA CYS A 128 4.27 -3.13 0.87
C CYS A 128 2.84 -3.18 1.41
N GLY A 129 2.68 -3.22 2.72
CA GLY A 129 1.39 -3.47 3.33
C GLY A 129 1.36 -3.10 4.81
N VAL A 130 0.15 -3.09 5.35
CA VAL A 130 -0.13 -2.72 6.73
C VAL A 130 -0.77 -3.90 7.46
N ARG A 131 -0.34 -4.11 8.69
CA ARG A 131 -0.87 -5.11 9.61
C ARG A 131 -1.34 -4.43 10.89
N LEU A 132 -2.49 -4.85 11.43
CA LEU A 132 -3.04 -4.33 12.67
C LEU A 132 -3.31 -5.46 13.66
N LEU A 133 -2.74 -5.35 14.86
CA LEU A 133 -3.04 -6.24 15.98
C LEU A 133 -3.96 -5.49 16.96
N ARG A 134 -4.90 -6.22 17.54
CA ARG A 134 -5.62 -5.77 18.74
C ARG A 134 -4.86 -6.15 20.00
N THR A 135 -5.24 -5.60 21.11
CA THR A 135 -4.87 -6.05 22.46
C THR A 135 -6.06 -5.91 23.40
N ASN A 136 -5.99 -6.50 24.59
CA ASN A 136 -6.94 -6.24 25.68
C ASN A 136 -6.50 -5.08 26.60
N LEU A 137 -5.40 -4.41 26.25
CA LEU A 137 -4.88 -3.26 27.00
C LEU A 137 -5.65 -1.98 26.67
N THR A 138 -5.72 -1.10 27.65
CA THR A 138 -6.25 0.26 27.51
C THR A 138 -5.15 1.30 27.59
N LEU A 139 -5.48 2.55 27.24
CA LEU A 139 -4.56 3.68 27.39
C LEU A 139 -4.05 3.84 28.84
N ASN A 140 -4.89 3.51 29.83
CA ASN A 140 -4.51 3.58 31.25
C ASN A 140 -3.44 2.54 31.60
N ASP A 141 -3.49 1.35 31.03
CA ASP A 141 -2.51 0.29 31.26
C ASP A 141 -1.15 0.62 30.63
N VAL A 142 -1.17 1.26 29.45
CA VAL A 142 0.05 1.58 28.73
C VAL A 142 0.71 2.87 29.20
N THR A 143 -0.05 3.87 29.62
CA THR A 143 0.48 5.19 30.02
C THR A 143 1.61 5.14 31.03
N PRO A 144 1.54 4.36 32.14
CA PRO A 144 2.61 4.28 33.15
C PRO A 144 3.92 3.69 32.62
N VAL A 145 3.84 2.79 31.64
CA VAL A 145 4.99 2.03 31.08
C VAL A 145 5.33 2.43 29.64
N LYS A 146 4.72 3.48 29.12
CA LYS A 146 4.82 3.87 27.71
C LYS A 146 6.25 4.02 27.21
N GLU A 147 7.11 4.73 27.92
CA GLU A 147 8.51 4.93 27.52
C GLU A 147 9.30 3.63 27.55
N GLN A 148 9.03 2.75 28.52
CA GLN A 148 9.63 1.43 28.61
C GLN A 148 9.19 0.55 27.43
N LEU A 149 7.90 0.56 27.08
CA LEU A 149 7.36 -0.17 25.95
C LEU A 149 7.97 0.31 24.62
N VAL A 150 8.01 1.61 24.41
CA VAL A 150 8.59 2.21 23.19
C VAL A 150 10.06 1.82 23.03
N GLN A 151 10.83 1.86 24.11
CA GLN A 151 12.22 1.43 24.09
C GLN A 151 12.35 -0.07 23.85
N SER A 152 11.50 -0.89 24.50
CA SER A 152 11.48 -2.34 24.27
C SER A 152 11.19 -2.67 22.81
N ILE A 153 10.19 -2.01 22.16
CA ILE A 153 9.89 -2.22 20.75
C ILE A 153 11.08 -1.83 19.86
N PHE A 154 11.71 -0.68 20.14
CA PHE A 154 12.87 -0.20 19.38
C PHE A 154 14.08 -1.13 19.48
N ASP A 155 14.28 -1.76 20.66
CA ASP A 155 15.37 -2.72 20.89
C ASP A 155 15.13 -4.07 20.20
N HIS A 156 13.85 -4.49 20.03
CA HIS A 156 13.50 -5.77 19.42
C HIS A 156 13.38 -5.70 17.90
N ILE A 157 12.95 -4.57 17.33
CA ILE A 157 12.68 -4.44 15.89
C ILE A 157 13.78 -3.63 15.22
N PRO A 158 14.66 -4.25 14.41
CA PRO A 158 15.69 -3.53 13.68
C PRO A 158 15.08 -2.54 12.68
N VAL A 159 15.54 -1.29 12.72
CA VAL A 159 15.03 -0.18 11.91
C VAL A 159 16.15 0.45 11.06
N GLY A 160 15.77 1.12 9.98
CA GLY A 160 16.69 1.88 9.12
C GLY A 160 17.08 1.18 7.82
N VAL A 161 17.72 1.97 6.96
CA VAL A 161 18.26 1.48 5.68
C VAL A 161 19.42 0.53 5.94
N GLY A 162 19.36 -0.68 5.36
CA GLY A 162 20.43 -1.68 5.51
C GLY A 162 20.47 -2.35 6.88
N SER A 163 19.45 -2.17 7.73
CA SER A 163 19.35 -2.89 9.01
C SER A 163 19.35 -4.41 8.77
N GLN A 164 19.95 -5.13 9.73
CA GLN A 164 20.01 -6.58 9.71
C GLN A 164 19.00 -7.17 10.69
N GLY A 165 18.28 -8.17 10.24
CA GLY A 165 17.31 -8.90 11.06
C GLY A 165 18.00 -9.76 12.10
N ILE A 166 17.33 -9.94 13.24
CA ILE A 166 17.79 -10.82 14.32
C ILE A 166 17.27 -12.26 14.18
N ILE A 167 16.30 -12.47 13.30
CA ILE A 167 15.78 -13.82 12.99
C ILE A 167 16.75 -14.50 12.02
N PRO A 168 17.28 -15.68 12.38
CA PRO A 168 18.20 -16.39 11.52
C PRO A 168 17.55 -16.78 10.19
N CYS A 169 18.16 -16.38 9.06
CA CYS A 169 17.69 -16.74 7.74
C CYS A 169 18.88 -17.28 6.91
N THR A 170 18.83 -18.55 6.51
CA THR A 170 19.78 -19.14 5.60
C THR A 170 19.31 -19.02 4.14
N ASN A 171 20.18 -19.31 3.16
CA ASN A 171 19.77 -19.34 1.76
C ASN A 171 18.68 -20.37 1.47
N ALA A 172 18.71 -21.53 2.15
CA ALA A 172 17.67 -22.55 2.04
C ALA A 172 16.34 -22.03 2.61
N ALA A 173 16.36 -21.49 3.84
CA ALA A 173 15.19 -20.88 4.45
C ALA A 173 14.61 -19.74 3.60
N LEU A 174 15.46 -18.91 2.97
CA LEU A 174 14.99 -17.87 2.08
C LEU A 174 14.24 -18.44 0.87
N ASN A 175 14.71 -19.53 0.27
CA ASN A 175 13.98 -20.17 -0.83
C ASN A 175 12.62 -20.70 -0.37
N ASP A 176 12.56 -21.34 0.80
CA ASP A 176 11.30 -21.79 1.39
C ASP A 176 10.34 -20.63 1.68
N ILE A 177 10.85 -19.50 2.21
CA ILE A 177 10.08 -18.27 2.42
C ILE A 177 9.48 -17.77 1.11
N LEU A 178 10.26 -17.74 0.03
CA LEU A 178 9.81 -17.28 -1.27
C LEU A 178 8.71 -18.17 -1.86
N GLU A 179 8.76 -19.49 -1.60
CA GLU A 179 7.79 -20.48 -2.11
C GLU A 179 6.55 -20.62 -1.22
N TYR A 180 6.73 -20.60 0.10
CA TYR A 180 5.68 -20.99 1.04
C TYR A 180 5.10 -19.83 1.85
N GLY A 181 5.68 -18.63 1.80
CA GLY A 181 5.16 -17.47 2.52
C GLY A 181 4.93 -17.75 4.00
N MET A 182 3.76 -17.37 4.52
CA MET A 182 3.43 -17.55 5.94
C MET A 182 3.31 -19.02 6.39
N ASP A 183 3.17 -19.99 5.49
CA ASP A 183 3.26 -21.41 5.88
C ASP A 183 4.62 -21.71 6.53
N TRP A 184 5.69 -21.09 6.03
CA TRP A 184 7.01 -21.18 6.64
C TRP A 184 7.04 -20.55 8.05
N THR A 185 6.45 -19.36 8.26
CA THR A 185 6.47 -18.73 9.59
C THR A 185 5.67 -19.49 10.64
N VAL A 186 4.55 -20.09 10.24
CA VAL A 186 3.77 -20.96 11.13
C VAL A 186 4.57 -22.21 11.50
N ALA A 187 5.20 -22.87 10.51
CA ALA A 187 6.01 -24.05 10.74
C ALA A 187 7.26 -23.80 11.62
N GLN A 188 7.81 -22.58 11.59
CA GLN A 188 8.95 -22.17 12.41
C GLN A 188 8.54 -21.52 13.76
N GLY A 189 7.25 -21.38 14.06
CA GLY A 189 6.75 -20.78 15.29
C GLY A 189 6.87 -19.26 15.38
N TYR A 190 7.05 -18.55 14.23
CA TYR A 190 7.06 -17.09 14.18
C TYR A 190 5.67 -16.48 13.95
N SER A 191 4.65 -17.27 13.65
CA SER A 191 3.27 -16.84 13.49
C SER A 191 2.33 -17.85 14.12
N TRP A 192 1.19 -17.38 14.60
CA TRP A 192 0.09 -18.23 14.97
C TRP A 192 -0.65 -18.70 13.71
N ALA A 193 -1.38 -19.81 13.79
CA ALA A 193 -2.16 -20.33 12.65
C ALA A 193 -3.24 -19.33 12.22
N GLU A 194 -3.89 -18.68 13.20
CA GLU A 194 -4.93 -17.68 13.04
C GLU A 194 -4.41 -16.40 12.33
N ASP A 195 -3.14 -16.02 12.53
CA ASP A 195 -2.55 -14.88 11.82
C ASP A 195 -2.63 -15.06 10.30
N LYS A 196 -2.55 -16.31 9.83
CA LYS A 196 -2.64 -16.62 8.40
C LYS A 196 -4.06 -16.45 7.87
N GLU A 197 -5.08 -16.80 8.64
CA GLU A 197 -6.49 -16.65 8.26
C GLU A 197 -6.87 -15.17 8.10
N HIS A 198 -6.24 -14.29 8.87
CA HIS A 198 -6.43 -12.85 8.84
C HIS A 198 -5.40 -12.11 7.96
N CYS A 199 -4.89 -12.78 6.92
CA CYS A 199 -3.95 -12.20 5.98
C CYS A 199 -4.49 -12.30 4.55
N GLU A 200 -4.29 -11.28 3.73
CA GLU A 200 -4.60 -11.37 2.30
C GLU A 200 -3.90 -12.58 1.68
N GLU A 201 -4.57 -13.33 0.80
CA GLU A 201 -4.09 -14.55 0.15
C GLU A 201 -3.64 -15.62 1.17
N PHE A 202 -4.12 -15.58 2.41
CA PHE A 202 -3.64 -16.42 3.50
C PHE A 202 -2.11 -16.36 3.67
N GLY A 203 -1.52 -15.20 3.33
CA GLY A 203 -0.08 -14.94 3.42
C GLY A 203 0.78 -15.72 2.45
N ARG A 204 0.20 -16.24 1.34
CA ARG A 204 0.93 -16.99 0.33
C ARG A 204 0.34 -16.85 -1.06
N MET A 205 1.13 -16.45 -2.03
CA MET A 205 0.83 -16.59 -3.45
C MET A 205 1.42 -17.91 -3.96
N ILE A 206 0.55 -18.84 -4.36
CA ILE A 206 0.93 -20.21 -4.74
C ILE A 206 1.70 -20.31 -6.06
N GLN A 207 1.57 -19.29 -6.93
CA GLN A 207 2.30 -19.22 -8.20
C GLN A 207 3.74 -18.70 -8.06
N ALA A 208 4.20 -18.45 -6.84
CA ALA A 208 5.56 -18.01 -6.57
C ALA A 208 6.58 -19.07 -7.05
N ASP A 209 7.71 -18.57 -7.56
CA ASP A 209 8.81 -19.39 -8.05
C ASP A 209 10.13 -18.70 -7.65
N SER A 210 10.81 -19.27 -6.66
CA SER A 210 12.06 -18.73 -6.12
C SER A 210 13.19 -18.71 -7.15
N THR A 211 13.11 -19.55 -8.19
CA THR A 211 14.12 -19.58 -9.26
C THR A 211 14.05 -18.36 -10.18
N MET A 212 12.91 -17.67 -10.21
CA MET A 212 12.72 -16.42 -10.95
C MET A 212 13.27 -15.20 -10.19
N VAL A 213 13.66 -15.36 -8.93
CA VAL A 213 14.29 -14.30 -8.13
C VAL A 213 15.79 -14.34 -8.28
N SER A 214 16.39 -13.25 -8.76
CA SER A 214 17.84 -13.20 -9.02
C SER A 214 18.66 -13.40 -7.75
N SER A 215 19.87 -13.91 -7.91
CA SER A 215 20.83 -14.06 -6.81
C SER A 215 21.15 -12.71 -6.14
N ARG A 216 21.12 -11.61 -6.91
CA ARG A 216 21.28 -10.24 -6.38
C ARG A 216 20.12 -9.83 -5.47
N ALA A 217 18.88 -10.14 -5.87
CA ALA A 217 17.69 -9.87 -5.05
C ALA A 217 17.74 -10.69 -3.74
N LYS A 218 18.04 -11.98 -3.82
CA LYS A 218 18.21 -12.86 -2.66
C LYS A 218 19.28 -12.34 -1.70
N LYS A 219 20.45 -11.94 -2.22
CA LYS A 219 21.55 -11.36 -1.42
C LYS A 219 21.13 -10.07 -0.69
N ARG A 220 20.27 -9.26 -1.29
CA ARG A 220 19.72 -8.05 -0.64
C ARG A 220 18.68 -8.38 0.44
N GLY A 221 17.82 -9.36 0.18
CA GLY A 221 16.75 -9.74 1.10
C GLY A 221 17.22 -10.51 2.32
N LEU A 222 18.17 -11.43 2.13
CA LEU A 222 18.61 -12.36 3.17
C LEU A 222 18.93 -11.68 4.53
N PRO A 223 19.72 -10.60 4.62
CA PRO A 223 20.00 -9.95 5.89
C PRO A 223 18.84 -9.09 6.43
N GLN A 224 17.82 -8.82 5.64
CA GLN A 224 16.75 -7.85 5.99
C GLN A 224 15.46 -8.50 6.49
N MET A 225 15.44 -9.83 6.67
CA MET A 225 14.28 -10.53 7.21
C MET A 225 13.98 -10.09 8.65
N GLY A 226 12.72 -9.74 8.92
CA GLY A 226 12.29 -9.24 10.24
C GLY A 226 12.75 -7.81 10.54
N THR A 227 13.00 -6.99 9.50
CA THR A 227 13.37 -5.57 9.67
C THR A 227 12.26 -4.64 9.20
N LEU A 228 12.09 -3.53 9.92
CA LEU A 228 11.07 -2.54 9.60
C LEU A 228 11.37 -1.78 8.31
N GLY A 229 12.58 -1.28 8.19
CA GLY A 229 13.01 -0.45 7.08
C GLY A 229 13.03 1.02 7.40
N ALA A 230 12.87 1.84 6.36
CA ALA A 230 12.94 3.29 6.43
C ALA A 230 11.85 3.96 5.58
N GLY A 231 11.81 5.29 5.59
CA GLY A 231 10.85 6.09 4.84
C GLY A 231 9.46 6.02 5.48
N ASN A 232 8.43 5.65 4.69
CA ASN A 232 7.06 5.56 5.18
C ASN A 232 6.78 4.32 6.04
N HIS A 233 7.74 3.42 6.24
CA HIS A 233 7.58 2.26 7.14
C HIS A 233 7.58 2.68 8.60
N TYR A 234 6.76 2.02 9.40
CA TYR A 234 6.62 2.31 10.83
C TYR A 234 6.09 1.11 11.61
N ALA A 235 6.30 1.13 12.91
CA ALA A 235 5.56 0.34 13.90
C ALA A 235 5.00 1.33 14.93
N GLU A 236 3.68 1.30 15.14
CA GLU A 236 2.99 2.25 16.00
C GLU A 236 2.14 1.55 17.04
N VAL A 237 2.22 2.04 18.28
CA VAL A 237 1.20 1.76 19.30
C VAL A 237 0.15 2.84 19.17
N GLN A 238 -1.07 2.44 18.95
CA GLN A 238 -2.21 3.32 18.68
C GLN A 238 -3.32 3.08 19.70
N VAL A 239 -4.11 4.12 19.94
CA VAL A 239 -5.29 4.05 20.79
C VAL A 239 -6.54 4.26 19.93
N VAL A 240 -7.59 3.49 20.19
CA VAL A 240 -8.91 3.68 19.60
C VAL A 240 -9.46 5.02 20.07
N GLU A 241 -9.62 5.96 19.12
CA GLU A 241 -10.12 7.32 19.39
C GLU A 241 -11.63 7.45 19.12
N GLU A 242 -12.10 6.87 18.03
CA GLU A 242 -13.52 6.88 17.65
C GLU A 242 -13.94 5.53 17.04
N VAL A 243 -15.16 5.10 17.36
CA VAL A 243 -15.80 3.92 16.75
C VAL A 243 -17.01 4.40 15.93
N HIS A 244 -16.90 4.31 14.61
CA HIS A 244 -17.94 4.75 13.65
C HIS A 244 -18.94 3.63 13.34
N ASP A 245 -18.48 2.36 13.28
CA ASP A 245 -19.32 1.18 13.07
C ASP A 245 -19.04 0.15 14.19
N LYS A 246 -19.98 0.08 15.15
CA LYS A 246 -19.85 -0.80 16.33
C LYS A 246 -19.92 -2.29 15.99
N LEU A 247 -20.67 -2.68 14.96
CA LEU A 247 -20.79 -4.08 14.56
C LEU A 247 -19.50 -4.56 13.91
N ALA A 248 -18.97 -3.78 12.99
CA ALA A 248 -17.69 -4.07 12.33
C ALA A 248 -16.53 -4.04 13.33
N ALA A 249 -16.46 -3.05 14.21
CA ALA A 249 -15.43 -2.97 15.25
C ALA A 249 -15.47 -4.19 16.17
N LYS A 250 -16.67 -4.61 16.62
CA LYS A 250 -16.83 -5.80 17.47
C LYS A 250 -16.37 -7.08 16.78
N ALA A 251 -16.69 -7.25 15.48
CA ALA A 251 -16.22 -8.41 14.69
C ALA A 251 -14.68 -8.46 14.60
N MET A 252 -14.02 -7.30 14.66
CA MET A 252 -12.55 -7.16 14.67
C MET A 252 -11.94 -7.28 16.09
N GLY A 253 -12.77 -7.49 17.13
CA GLY A 253 -12.32 -7.52 18.53
C GLY A 253 -11.94 -6.15 19.10
N ILE A 254 -12.47 -5.07 18.49
CA ILE A 254 -12.35 -3.71 19.01
C ILE A 254 -13.65 -3.37 19.73
N HIS A 255 -13.58 -3.28 21.06
CA HIS A 255 -14.77 -3.21 21.92
C HIS A 255 -15.09 -1.80 22.41
N GLU A 256 -14.07 -0.97 22.60
CA GLU A 256 -14.24 0.34 23.23
C GLU A 256 -13.20 1.38 22.80
N VAL A 257 -13.52 2.64 23.04
CA VAL A 257 -12.58 3.75 22.97
C VAL A 257 -11.50 3.57 24.06
N ASN A 258 -10.28 3.99 23.77
CA ASN A 258 -9.06 3.81 24.59
C ASN A 258 -8.44 2.40 24.55
N GLN A 259 -9.03 1.43 23.87
CA GLN A 259 -8.35 0.15 23.61
C GLN A 259 -7.07 0.37 22.80
N ILE A 260 -6.01 -0.38 23.11
CA ILE A 260 -4.72 -0.30 22.43
C ILE A 260 -4.69 -1.27 21.24
N CYS A 261 -4.22 -0.76 20.11
CA CYS A 261 -3.90 -1.53 18.91
C CYS A 261 -2.45 -1.28 18.51
N VAL A 262 -1.89 -2.18 17.69
CA VAL A 262 -0.53 -2.04 17.16
C VAL A 262 -0.57 -2.14 15.66
N MET A 263 -0.06 -1.09 14.97
CA MET A 263 -0.02 -1.05 13.51
C MET A 263 1.42 -1.19 13.02
N ILE A 264 1.63 -2.07 12.04
CA ILE A 264 2.94 -2.35 11.45
C ILE A 264 2.85 -2.12 9.94
N HIS A 265 3.68 -1.24 9.40
CA HIS A 265 3.80 -0.96 7.98
C HIS A 265 5.19 -1.31 7.48
N SER A 266 5.31 -2.34 6.66
CA SER A 266 6.56 -2.78 6.05
C SER A 266 6.28 -3.62 4.79
N GLY A 267 7.33 -3.92 4.01
CA GLY A 267 7.20 -4.60 2.72
C GLY A 267 8.32 -5.60 2.46
N SER A 268 8.60 -5.82 1.18
CA SER A 268 9.59 -6.79 0.69
C SER A 268 11.05 -6.31 0.74
N ARG A 269 11.28 -5.14 1.30
CA ARG A 269 12.60 -4.57 1.53
C ARG A 269 13.43 -4.51 0.23
N GLY A 270 14.75 -4.67 0.33
CA GLY A 270 15.66 -4.69 -0.81
C GLY A 270 15.44 -5.83 -1.81
N LEU A 271 14.79 -6.93 -1.40
CA LEU A 271 14.47 -8.04 -2.29
C LEU A 271 13.47 -7.62 -3.35
N GLY A 272 12.27 -7.16 -2.96
CA GLY A 272 11.24 -6.75 -3.92
C GLY A 272 11.67 -5.58 -4.78
N HIS A 273 12.41 -4.60 -4.22
CA HIS A 273 12.98 -3.52 -5.00
C HIS A 273 13.89 -4.03 -6.12
N GLN A 274 14.73 -5.07 -5.85
CA GLN A 274 15.60 -5.64 -6.86
C GLN A 274 14.81 -6.46 -7.89
N VAL A 275 13.78 -7.22 -7.45
CA VAL A 275 12.88 -7.96 -8.37
C VAL A 275 12.22 -7.00 -9.36
N ALA A 276 11.66 -5.88 -8.90
CA ALA A 276 11.05 -4.88 -9.78
C ALA A 276 12.08 -4.25 -10.74
N THR A 277 13.30 -3.95 -10.25
CA THR A 277 14.38 -3.40 -11.07
C THR A 277 14.83 -4.38 -12.15
N ASP A 278 15.04 -5.65 -11.80
CA ASP A 278 15.46 -6.68 -12.74
C ASP A 278 14.39 -6.91 -13.82
N ALA A 279 13.10 -6.92 -13.44
CA ALA A 279 12.00 -7.06 -14.36
C ALA A 279 11.93 -5.91 -15.37
N LEU A 280 12.08 -4.66 -14.92
CA LEU A 280 12.11 -3.50 -15.81
C LEU A 280 13.26 -3.59 -16.82
N LEU A 281 14.46 -3.95 -16.37
CA LEU A 281 15.63 -4.11 -17.25
C LEU A 281 15.42 -5.24 -18.28
N HIS A 282 14.84 -6.36 -17.86
CA HIS A 282 14.54 -7.48 -18.77
C HIS A 282 13.48 -7.09 -19.80
N MET A 283 12.42 -6.39 -19.40
CA MET A 283 11.37 -5.94 -20.34
C MET A 283 11.89 -4.88 -21.31
N GLU A 284 12.77 -3.99 -20.87
CA GLU A 284 13.41 -3.00 -21.75
C GLU A 284 14.36 -3.64 -22.78
N ALA A 285 15.05 -4.70 -22.39
CA ALA A 285 15.97 -5.44 -23.25
C ALA A 285 15.28 -6.43 -24.20
N SER A 286 14.06 -6.87 -23.87
CA SER A 286 13.32 -7.85 -24.69
C SER A 286 12.70 -7.18 -25.93
N PRO A 287 12.94 -7.71 -27.14
CA PRO A 287 12.31 -7.20 -28.36
C PRO A 287 10.79 -7.26 -28.34
N SER A 288 10.19 -8.31 -27.74
CA SER A 288 8.74 -8.49 -27.65
C SER A 288 8.11 -7.44 -26.74
N ALA A 289 8.68 -7.21 -25.54
CA ALA A 289 8.19 -6.23 -24.60
C ALA A 289 8.46 -4.79 -25.07
N SER A 290 9.66 -4.50 -25.59
CA SER A 290 10.03 -3.17 -26.06
C SER A 290 9.31 -2.73 -27.34
N SER A 291 8.64 -3.65 -28.03
CA SER A 291 7.76 -3.34 -29.18
C SER A 291 6.41 -2.74 -28.76
N ILE A 292 5.99 -2.90 -27.50
CA ILE A 292 4.77 -2.32 -26.95
C ILE A 292 4.96 -0.80 -26.85
N LYS A 293 4.08 -0.05 -27.51
CA LYS A 293 4.15 1.42 -27.47
C LYS A 293 3.58 1.93 -26.16
N VAL A 294 4.39 2.63 -25.39
CA VAL A 294 4.02 3.30 -24.14
C VAL A 294 4.30 4.80 -24.25
N LEU A 295 3.49 5.61 -23.60
CA LEU A 295 3.63 7.07 -23.60
C LEU A 295 4.72 7.57 -22.65
N ASP A 296 5.08 6.75 -21.67
CA ASP A 296 6.14 7.01 -20.69
C ASP A 296 7.01 5.76 -20.56
N LYS A 297 8.33 5.89 -20.60
CA LYS A 297 9.28 4.77 -20.39
C LYS A 297 9.09 4.06 -19.06
N GLN A 298 8.61 4.77 -18.04
CA GLN A 298 8.32 4.21 -16.74
C GLN A 298 7.14 3.23 -16.74
N LEU A 299 6.38 3.17 -17.86
CA LEU A 299 5.31 2.19 -18.09
C LEU A 299 5.82 0.94 -18.82
N SER A 300 7.13 0.68 -18.81
CA SER A 300 7.66 -0.57 -19.36
C SER A 300 6.83 -1.76 -18.89
N CYS A 301 6.43 -2.61 -19.85
CA CYS A 301 5.49 -3.71 -19.60
C CYS A 301 5.76 -4.86 -20.56
N ALA A 302 5.21 -6.02 -20.24
CA ALA A 302 5.21 -7.20 -21.11
C ALA A 302 3.80 -7.76 -21.23
N LYS A 303 3.50 -8.48 -22.33
CA LYS A 303 2.24 -9.23 -22.43
C LYS A 303 2.16 -10.24 -21.27
N ILE A 304 0.99 -10.36 -20.63
CA ILE A 304 0.79 -11.24 -19.47
C ILE A 304 1.23 -12.66 -19.78
N ASN A 305 0.90 -13.17 -20.97
CA ASN A 305 1.17 -14.54 -21.41
C ASN A 305 2.54 -14.71 -22.08
N SER A 306 3.39 -13.67 -22.13
CA SER A 306 4.76 -13.80 -22.61
C SER A 306 5.68 -14.39 -21.54
N PRO A 307 6.85 -14.95 -21.92
CA PRO A 307 7.82 -15.41 -20.95
C PRO A 307 8.22 -14.35 -19.93
N GLU A 308 8.39 -13.09 -20.37
CA GLU A 308 8.73 -11.95 -19.52
C GLU A 308 7.62 -11.65 -18.51
N GLY A 309 6.35 -11.65 -18.96
CA GLY A 309 5.19 -11.42 -18.10
C GLY A 309 5.01 -12.51 -17.05
N ILE A 310 5.07 -13.79 -17.48
CA ILE A 310 4.97 -14.95 -16.60
C ILE A 310 6.09 -14.96 -15.56
N ASN A 311 7.35 -14.76 -16.00
CA ASN A 311 8.51 -14.76 -15.09
C ASN A 311 8.42 -13.63 -14.07
N TYR A 312 7.96 -12.43 -14.50
CA TYR A 312 7.74 -11.33 -13.58
C TYR A 312 6.65 -11.64 -12.55
N LEU A 313 5.50 -12.18 -12.97
CA LEU A 313 4.41 -12.54 -12.05
C LEU A 313 4.85 -13.58 -11.00
N LYS A 314 5.65 -14.56 -11.38
CA LYS A 314 6.24 -15.55 -10.48
C LYS A 314 7.23 -14.93 -9.49
N ALA A 315 8.12 -14.06 -9.97
CA ALA A 315 9.08 -13.35 -9.12
C ALA A 315 8.40 -12.35 -8.18
N MET A 316 7.36 -11.64 -8.66
CA MET A 316 6.53 -10.75 -7.85
C MET A 316 5.81 -11.52 -6.73
N ALA A 317 5.25 -12.68 -7.05
CA ALA A 317 4.60 -13.55 -6.07
C ALA A 317 5.58 -14.02 -4.98
N ALA A 318 6.80 -14.41 -5.36
CA ALA A 318 7.86 -14.78 -4.42
C ALA A 318 8.27 -13.59 -3.52
N ALA A 319 8.40 -12.39 -4.08
CA ALA A 319 8.66 -11.17 -3.31
C ALA A 319 7.49 -10.81 -2.38
N SER A 320 6.25 -11.11 -2.79
CA SER A 320 5.06 -10.93 -1.95
C SER A 320 5.06 -11.88 -0.75
N ASN A 321 5.42 -13.14 -0.97
CA ASN A 321 5.59 -14.12 0.10
C ASN A 321 6.64 -13.66 1.12
N TYR A 322 7.77 -13.15 0.64
CA TYR A 322 8.79 -12.56 1.52
C TYR A 322 8.26 -11.40 2.37
N ALA A 323 7.45 -10.51 1.79
CA ALA A 323 6.90 -9.36 2.52
C ALA A 323 5.94 -9.75 3.63
N TRP A 324 5.05 -10.74 3.41
CA TRP A 324 4.19 -11.27 4.47
C TRP A 324 5.01 -11.91 5.58
N VAL A 325 6.05 -12.70 5.25
CA VAL A 325 6.95 -13.28 6.23
C VAL A 325 7.70 -12.19 7.00
N ASN A 326 8.14 -11.12 6.34
CA ASN A 326 8.79 -9.99 7.00
C ASN A 326 7.87 -9.33 8.03
N ARG A 327 6.60 -9.04 7.67
CA ARG A 327 5.62 -8.47 8.63
C ARG A 327 5.28 -9.46 9.75
N SER A 328 5.22 -10.76 9.48
CA SER A 328 5.02 -11.79 10.50
C SER A 328 6.18 -11.85 11.49
N ALA A 329 7.41 -11.79 10.99
CA ALA A 329 8.60 -11.71 11.83
C ALA A 329 8.61 -10.45 12.72
N ILE A 330 8.24 -9.30 12.18
CA ILE A 330 8.09 -8.07 12.97
C ILE A 330 6.98 -8.22 14.02
N THR A 331 5.87 -8.89 13.69
CA THR A 331 4.79 -9.18 14.65
C THR A 331 5.29 -10.05 15.79
N PHE A 332 6.07 -11.09 15.51
CA PHE A 332 6.69 -11.93 16.53
C PHE A 332 7.58 -11.09 17.48
N LEU A 333 8.43 -10.24 16.93
CA LEU A 333 9.29 -9.34 17.72
C LEU A 333 8.48 -8.32 18.54
N MET A 334 7.37 -7.83 17.99
CA MET A 334 6.44 -6.94 18.67
C MET A 334 5.78 -7.64 19.86
N ARG A 335 5.29 -8.88 19.69
CA ARG A 335 4.73 -9.71 20.75
C ARG A 335 5.75 -9.93 21.88
N GLN A 336 7.03 -10.18 21.55
CA GLN A 336 8.11 -10.31 22.53
C GLN A 336 8.35 -9.00 23.30
N ALA A 337 8.34 -7.85 22.62
CA ALA A 337 8.54 -6.55 23.26
C ALA A 337 7.42 -6.22 24.27
N PHE A 338 6.17 -6.54 23.93
CA PHE A 338 5.01 -6.40 24.83
C PHE A 338 5.12 -7.36 26.01
N SER A 339 5.38 -8.65 25.77
CA SER A 339 5.57 -9.64 26.85
C SER A 339 6.65 -9.22 27.84
N LYS A 340 7.78 -8.71 27.35
CA LYS A 340 8.86 -8.21 28.20
C LYS A 340 8.43 -7.02 29.07
N THR A 341 7.58 -6.15 28.53
CA THR A 341 7.15 -4.93 29.22
C THR A 341 6.08 -5.21 30.26
N PHE A 342 5.11 -6.06 29.95
CA PHE A 342 3.95 -6.33 30.80
C PHE A 342 4.12 -7.57 31.70
N GLY A 343 5.08 -8.44 31.38
CA GLY A 343 5.30 -9.69 32.13
C GLY A 343 4.25 -10.77 31.85
N GLU A 344 3.48 -10.63 30.80
CA GLU A 344 2.39 -11.52 30.37
C GLU A 344 2.69 -12.12 28.99
N THR A 345 2.04 -13.23 28.64
CA THR A 345 2.20 -13.82 27.29
C THR A 345 1.42 -13.00 26.26
N PRO A 346 1.79 -13.05 24.97
CA PRO A 346 1.04 -12.35 23.92
C PRO A 346 -0.42 -12.82 23.80
N ASP A 347 -0.71 -14.05 24.18
CA ASP A 347 -2.06 -14.62 24.23
C ASP A 347 -2.87 -14.00 25.38
N ASP A 348 -2.28 -13.90 26.59
CA ASP A 348 -2.89 -13.21 27.74
C ASP A 348 -3.17 -11.72 27.45
N LEU A 349 -2.33 -11.09 26.62
CA LEU A 349 -2.51 -9.71 26.14
C LEU A 349 -3.46 -9.57 24.94
N ASP A 350 -4.11 -10.65 24.49
CA ASP A 350 -4.99 -10.70 23.30
C ASP A 350 -4.35 -10.07 22.03
N MET A 351 -3.05 -10.30 21.83
CA MET A 351 -2.32 -9.73 20.67
C MET A 351 -2.61 -10.50 19.39
N HIS A 352 -3.88 -10.54 18.99
CA HIS A 352 -4.34 -11.19 17.76
C HIS A 352 -4.30 -10.25 16.57
N LEU A 353 -4.02 -10.82 15.39
CA LEU A 353 -4.06 -10.10 14.14
C LEU A 353 -5.51 -9.81 13.74
N ILE A 354 -5.84 -8.53 13.57
CA ILE A 354 -7.11 -8.13 12.99
C ILE A 354 -7.08 -8.41 11.48
N TYR A 355 -6.10 -7.84 10.77
CA TYR A 355 -5.92 -8.11 9.35
C TYR A 355 -4.55 -7.65 8.85
N ASP A 356 -4.12 -8.20 7.69
CA ASP A 356 -2.93 -7.79 6.93
C ASP A 356 -3.34 -7.47 5.50
N VAL A 357 -3.11 -6.23 5.06
CA VAL A 357 -3.44 -5.75 3.73
C VAL A 357 -2.19 -5.47 2.89
N SER A 358 -2.29 -5.70 1.60
CA SER A 358 -1.28 -5.33 0.60
C SER A 358 -1.73 -4.10 -0.17
N HIS A 359 -0.81 -3.21 -0.54
CA HIS A 359 -1.13 -2.05 -1.37
C HIS A 359 -0.20 -1.80 -2.57
N ASN A 360 0.75 -2.72 -2.83
CA ASN A 360 1.62 -2.72 -4.00
C ASN A 360 1.71 -4.13 -4.60
N ILE A 361 0.75 -4.51 -5.42
CA ILE A 361 0.64 -5.88 -5.92
C ILE A 361 -0.20 -5.95 -7.20
N ALA A 362 -0.04 -7.01 -7.98
CA ALA A 362 -0.96 -7.38 -9.04
C ALA A 362 -1.53 -8.79 -8.75
N LYS A 363 -2.86 -8.92 -8.82
CA LYS A 363 -3.57 -10.16 -8.50
C LYS A 363 -4.55 -10.55 -9.59
N VAL A 364 -4.67 -11.85 -9.82
CA VAL A 364 -5.71 -12.41 -10.69
C VAL A 364 -7.00 -12.52 -9.86
N GLU A 365 -8.03 -11.84 -10.33
CA GLU A 365 -9.31 -11.72 -9.63
C GLU A 365 -10.48 -11.84 -10.62
N GLU A 366 -11.65 -12.25 -10.14
CA GLU A 366 -12.87 -12.26 -10.94
C GLU A 366 -13.71 -11.03 -10.64
N HIS A 367 -14.09 -10.31 -11.70
CA HIS A 367 -14.90 -9.10 -11.62
C HIS A 367 -15.98 -9.06 -12.69
N MET A 368 -17.11 -8.43 -12.34
CA MET A 368 -18.16 -8.14 -13.31
C MET A 368 -17.76 -6.92 -14.16
N VAL A 369 -17.65 -7.12 -15.47
CA VAL A 369 -17.39 -6.06 -16.44
C VAL A 369 -18.44 -6.16 -17.53
N ASP A 370 -19.21 -5.10 -17.75
CA ASP A 370 -20.28 -5.04 -18.76
C ASP A 370 -21.27 -6.22 -18.68
N GLY A 371 -21.63 -6.61 -17.44
CA GLY A 371 -22.57 -7.69 -17.14
C GLY A 371 -21.99 -9.11 -17.33
N ARG A 372 -20.68 -9.26 -17.50
CA ARG A 372 -20.01 -10.56 -17.63
C ARG A 372 -18.93 -10.71 -16.58
N CYS A 373 -18.81 -11.91 -15.99
CA CYS A 373 -17.70 -12.25 -15.13
C CYS A 373 -16.44 -12.42 -15.98
N GLN A 374 -15.38 -11.69 -15.63
CA GLN A 374 -14.09 -11.72 -16.34
C GLN A 374 -12.97 -11.97 -15.35
N THR A 375 -12.00 -12.79 -15.73
CA THR A 375 -10.75 -13.00 -15.00
C THR A 375 -9.77 -11.90 -15.37
N LEU A 376 -9.43 -11.04 -14.41
CA LEU A 376 -8.62 -9.85 -14.61
C LEU A 376 -7.34 -9.90 -13.78
N LEU A 377 -6.25 -9.36 -14.34
CA LEU A 377 -5.06 -9.01 -13.57
C LEU A 377 -5.23 -7.58 -13.04
N VAL A 378 -5.54 -7.44 -11.76
CA VAL A 378 -5.77 -6.15 -11.10
C VAL A 378 -4.47 -5.64 -10.47
N HIS A 379 -3.94 -4.55 -11.03
CA HIS A 379 -2.79 -3.84 -10.47
C HIS A 379 -3.26 -2.85 -9.41
N ARG A 380 -2.65 -2.91 -8.24
CA ARG A 380 -2.83 -1.95 -7.14
C ARG A 380 -1.48 -1.36 -6.77
N LYS A 381 -1.34 -0.07 -6.98
CA LYS A 381 -0.13 0.67 -6.61
C LYS A 381 -0.48 1.80 -5.65
N GLY A 382 -0.14 1.64 -4.39
CA GLY A 382 -0.60 2.54 -3.34
C GLY A 382 -2.13 2.53 -3.25
N SER A 383 -2.74 1.36 -3.37
CA SER A 383 -4.18 1.14 -3.24
C SER A 383 -4.42 -0.22 -2.60
N THR A 384 -5.46 -0.33 -1.80
CA THR A 384 -5.73 -1.50 -0.95
C THR A 384 -6.99 -2.22 -1.44
N ARG A 385 -6.95 -3.56 -1.44
CA ARG A 385 -8.15 -4.36 -1.70
C ARG A 385 -9.21 -4.12 -0.63
N ALA A 386 -10.46 -3.96 -1.05
CA ALA A 386 -11.61 -3.63 -0.21
C ALA A 386 -12.86 -4.36 -0.68
N PHE A 387 -12.83 -5.70 -0.64
CA PHE A 387 -13.95 -6.53 -1.07
C PHE A 387 -15.15 -6.38 -0.14
N GLY A 388 -16.33 -6.35 -0.74
CA GLY A 388 -17.60 -6.22 -0.03
C GLY A 388 -17.98 -7.45 0.81
N PRO A 389 -19.06 -7.33 1.61
CA PRO A 389 -19.61 -8.45 2.35
C PRO A 389 -19.92 -9.65 1.45
N LEU A 390 -19.82 -10.85 2.03
CA LEU A 390 -20.11 -12.14 1.38
C LEU A 390 -19.17 -12.52 0.22
N HIS A 391 -18.12 -11.76 -0.03
CA HIS A 391 -17.13 -12.12 -1.04
C HIS A 391 -16.30 -13.33 -0.56
N PRO A 392 -16.09 -14.38 -1.39
CA PRO A 392 -15.42 -15.62 -0.97
C PRO A 392 -14.01 -15.47 -0.40
N LEU A 393 -13.28 -14.42 -0.79
CA LEU A 393 -11.92 -14.13 -0.31
C LEU A 393 -11.88 -13.27 0.96
N VAL A 394 -13.02 -12.91 1.53
CA VAL A 394 -13.11 -12.24 2.83
C VAL A 394 -13.09 -13.31 3.93
N PRO A 395 -12.27 -13.18 5.00
CA PRO A 395 -12.27 -14.12 6.11
C PRO A 395 -13.66 -14.38 6.70
N ALA A 396 -13.88 -15.57 7.23
CA ALA A 396 -15.19 -15.99 7.78
C ALA A 396 -15.74 -15.00 8.81
N ASP A 397 -14.88 -14.49 9.69
CA ASP A 397 -15.23 -13.53 10.74
C ASP A 397 -15.73 -12.18 10.21
N TYR A 398 -15.35 -11.84 8.98
CA TYR A 398 -15.65 -10.55 8.34
C TYR A 398 -16.65 -10.65 7.19
N GLN A 399 -17.21 -11.84 6.92
CA GLN A 399 -18.14 -12.07 5.81
C GLN A 399 -19.33 -11.09 5.81
N LEU A 400 -19.85 -10.74 6.98
CA LEU A 400 -21.01 -9.84 7.08
C LEU A 400 -20.66 -8.35 7.04
N ILE A 401 -19.41 -7.98 7.24
CA ILE A 401 -18.98 -6.57 7.32
C ILE A 401 -18.13 -6.12 6.13
N GLY A 402 -17.63 -7.05 5.34
CA GLY A 402 -16.66 -6.81 4.28
C GLY A 402 -15.21 -6.85 4.77
N GLN A 403 -14.27 -6.86 3.84
CA GLN A 403 -12.84 -6.94 4.13
C GLN A 403 -12.37 -5.77 4.97
N PRO A 404 -11.64 -5.98 6.09
CA PRO A 404 -10.96 -4.91 6.81
C PRO A 404 -9.92 -4.25 5.93
N VAL A 405 -9.88 -2.92 5.95
CA VAL A 405 -8.90 -2.10 5.23
C VAL A 405 -8.17 -1.21 6.21
N LEU A 406 -6.86 -1.23 6.16
CA LEU A 406 -5.99 -0.50 7.08
C LEU A 406 -5.38 0.69 6.34
N VAL A 407 -5.69 1.89 6.80
CA VAL A 407 -5.23 3.15 6.19
C VAL A 407 -4.34 3.88 7.18
N GLY A 408 -3.04 3.86 6.90
CA GLY A 408 -2.06 4.58 7.71
C GLY A 408 -2.10 6.08 7.43
N GLY A 409 -2.12 6.87 8.49
CA GLY A 409 -1.90 8.31 8.38
C GLY A 409 -0.43 8.68 8.50
N THR A 410 -0.13 9.71 9.27
CA THR A 410 1.22 10.16 9.58
C THR A 410 1.53 9.96 11.06
N MET A 411 2.80 10.02 11.43
CA MET A 411 3.23 9.86 12.84
C MET A 411 2.63 10.88 13.82
N GLY A 412 1.97 11.93 13.32
CA GLY A 412 1.37 13.01 14.16
C GLY A 412 -0.11 13.23 13.90
N THR A 413 -0.78 12.38 13.12
CA THR A 413 -2.22 12.48 12.83
C THR A 413 -2.98 11.25 13.34
N CYS A 414 -3.73 10.59 12.51
CA CYS A 414 -4.51 9.40 12.86
C CYS A 414 -4.42 8.36 11.74
N SER A 415 -4.83 7.14 12.04
CA SER A 415 -5.03 6.06 11.08
C SER A 415 -6.48 5.61 11.13
N TYR A 416 -6.92 4.87 10.14
CA TYR A 416 -8.29 4.35 10.09
C TYR A 416 -8.32 2.86 9.78
N VAL A 417 -9.30 2.20 10.37
CA VAL A 417 -9.78 0.90 9.90
C VAL A 417 -11.09 1.15 9.15
N LEU A 418 -11.16 0.66 7.92
CA LEU A 418 -12.35 0.75 7.07
C LEU A 418 -12.85 -0.67 6.77
N THR A 419 -14.02 -0.76 6.14
CA THR A 419 -14.54 -2.01 5.57
C THR A 419 -14.83 -1.83 4.08
N GLY A 420 -14.58 -2.87 3.29
CA GLY A 420 -14.91 -2.91 1.88
C GLY A 420 -16.43 -2.93 1.63
N THR A 421 -16.82 -2.59 0.40
CA THR A 421 -18.23 -2.48 -0.01
C THR A 421 -18.48 -3.15 -1.36
N GLU A 422 -19.72 -3.52 -1.63
CA GLU A 422 -20.12 -4.00 -2.96
C GLU A 422 -19.94 -2.92 -4.04
N LEU A 423 -20.22 -1.65 -3.70
CA LEU A 423 -20.03 -0.56 -4.65
C LEU A 423 -18.56 -0.39 -5.08
N ALA A 424 -17.60 -0.72 -4.20
CA ALA A 424 -16.19 -0.77 -4.58
C ALA A 424 -15.92 -1.82 -5.66
N MET A 425 -16.60 -2.98 -5.63
CA MET A 425 -16.44 -4.01 -6.68
C MET A 425 -16.83 -3.44 -8.05
N ASP A 426 -17.89 -2.64 -8.11
CA ASP A 426 -18.36 -2.03 -9.34
C ASP A 426 -17.50 -0.85 -9.80
N LEU A 427 -17.08 0.02 -8.91
CA LEU A 427 -16.43 1.28 -9.27
C LEU A 427 -14.90 1.19 -9.34
N THR A 428 -14.29 0.36 -8.50
CA THR A 428 -12.84 0.37 -8.26
C THR A 428 -12.20 -1.03 -8.26
N PHE A 429 -12.85 -2.03 -8.82
CA PHE A 429 -12.40 -3.43 -8.72
C PHE A 429 -12.12 -3.84 -7.26
N GLY A 430 -13.07 -3.52 -6.36
CA GLY A 430 -12.94 -3.81 -4.94
C GLY A 430 -11.70 -3.19 -4.32
N SER A 431 -11.47 -1.90 -4.54
CA SER A 431 -10.27 -1.21 -4.06
C SER A 431 -10.60 0.14 -3.41
N THR A 432 -9.77 0.57 -2.45
CA THR A 432 -9.84 1.87 -1.78
C THR A 432 -8.42 2.41 -1.50
N CYS A 433 -8.32 3.59 -0.88
CA CYS A 433 -7.04 4.22 -0.54
C CYS A 433 -6.16 3.33 0.37
N HIS A 434 -4.84 3.59 0.39
CA HIS A 434 -3.89 2.87 1.25
C HIS A 434 -3.34 3.72 2.40
N GLY A 435 -3.39 5.05 2.28
CA GLY A 435 -2.79 5.97 3.24
C GLY A 435 -3.20 7.41 2.99
N ALA A 436 -2.50 8.34 3.63
CA ALA A 436 -2.74 9.77 3.45
C ALA A 436 -2.35 10.26 2.04
N GLY A 437 -1.35 9.66 1.41
CA GLY A 437 -0.73 10.17 0.19
C GLY A 437 0.13 11.41 0.43
N ARG A 438 1.22 11.56 -0.31
CA ARG A 438 2.12 12.71 -0.13
C ARG A 438 1.58 13.97 -0.81
N ALA A 439 1.80 15.11 -0.16
CA ALA A 439 1.56 16.45 -0.71
C ALA A 439 2.89 17.14 -1.09
N LEU A 440 4.00 16.78 -0.45
CA LEU A 440 5.33 17.30 -0.73
C LEU A 440 6.31 16.20 -1.10
N SER A 441 7.26 16.46 -2.01
CA SER A 441 8.35 15.54 -2.27
C SER A 441 9.27 15.42 -1.04
N ARG A 442 9.96 14.27 -0.88
CA ARG A 442 10.90 14.05 0.23
C ARG A 442 11.98 15.14 0.31
N ASN A 443 12.52 15.54 -0.85
CA ASN A 443 13.52 16.60 -0.91
C ASN A 443 12.96 17.94 -0.41
N LYS A 444 11.76 18.31 -0.85
CA LYS A 444 11.11 19.56 -0.41
C LYS A 444 10.88 19.53 1.10
N SER A 445 10.37 18.43 1.65
CA SER A 445 10.16 18.27 3.09
C SER A 445 11.47 18.47 3.88
N ARG A 446 12.57 17.80 3.47
CA ARG A 446 13.88 17.97 4.12
C ARG A 446 14.42 19.39 4.09
N CYS A 447 14.15 20.14 3.02
CA CYS A 447 14.62 21.52 2.88
C CYS A 447 13.76 22.54 3.62
N THR A 448 12.48 22.22 3.88
CA THR A 448 11.51 23.21 4.42
C THR A 448 11.10 22.97 5.87
N LEU A 449 11.32 21.75 6.40
CA LEU A 449 10.86 21.37 7.73
C LEU A 449 12.03 21.10 8.67
N ASP A 450 12.07 21.79 9.80
CA ASP A 450 13.04 21.55 10.88
C ASP A 450 12.58 20.32 11.71
N TYR A 451 13.50 19.36 11.90
CA TYR A 451 13.17 18.13 12.63
C TYR A 451 12.88 18.37 14.11
N LYS A 452 13.47 19.41 14.73
CA LYS A 452 13.22 19.75 16.13
C LYS A 452 11.82 20.29 16.35
N ASP A 453 11.35 21.13 15.42
CA ASP A 453 9.98 21.67 15.48
C ASP A 453 8.96 20.55 15.30
N VAL A 454 9.22 19.60 14.39
CA VAL A 454 8.35 18.44 14.20
C VAL A 454 8.33 17.56 15.46
N LEU A 455 9.50 17.31 16.07
CA LEU A 455 9.60 16.56 17.34
C LEU A 455 8.82 17.21 18.46
N ASN A 456 8.99 18.53 18.66
CA ASN A 456 8.28 19.27 19.70
C ASN A 456 6.77 19.14 19.52
N LYS A 457 6.26 19.32 18.30
CA LYS A 457 4.83 19.12 17.99
C LYS A 457 4.33 17.71 18.30
N LEU A 458 5.15 16.67 18.10
CA LEU A 458 4.79 15.29 18.44
C LEU A 458 4.76 15.09 19.97
N TYR A 459 5.74 15.62 20.69
CA TYR A 459 5.76 15.57 22.16
C TYR A 459 4.58 16.32 22.79
N ASP A 460 4.22 17.49 22.24
CA ASP A 460 3.05 18.27 22.69
C ASP A 460 1.74 17.49 22.51
N LYS A 461 1.68 16.57 21.52
CA LYS A 461 0.56 15.64 21.31
C LYS A 461 0.64 14.38 22.17
N GLY A 462 1.65 14.25 23.01
CA GLY A 462 1.88 13.07 23.86
C GLY A 462 2.36 11.85 23.08
N ILE A 463 2.96 12.03 21.91
CA ILE A 463 3.47 10.93 21.06
C ILE A 463 4.95 10.71 21.36
N SER A 464 5.29 9.51 21.83
CA SER A 464 6.68 9.10 22.01
C SER A 464 7.25 8.54 20.73
N ILE A 465 8.45 8.98 20.33
CA ILE A 465 9.05 8.56 19.07
C ILE A 465 10.46 8.01 19.25
N ARG A 466 10.80 6.95 18.49
CA ARG A 466 12.16 6.46 18.29
C ARG A 466 12.44 6.32 16.80
N VAL A 467 13.54 6.91 16.35
CA VAL A 467 13.92 6.93 14.93
C VAL A 467 15.39 6.56 14.76
N ALA A 468 15.71 5.90 13.64
CA ALA A 468 17.09 5.59 13.30
C ALA A 468 17.90 6.84 12.90
N SER A 469 17.25 7.88 12.37
CA SER A 469 17.91 9.11 11.91
C SER A 469 16.99 10.32 12.04
N PRO A 470 17.49 11.48 12.53
CA PRO A 470 16.74 12.73 12.60
C PRO A 470 16.18 13.21 11.24
N ASN A 471 16.90 12.95 10.14
CA ASN A 471 16.46 13.35 8.80
C ASN A 471 15.12 12.75 8.39
N LEU A 472 14.78 11.56 8.92
CA LEU A 472 13.50 10.90 8.68
C LEU A 472 12.32 11.67 9.26
N ILE A 473 12.54 12.38 10.37
CA ILE A 473 11.49 13.15 11.03
C ILE A 473 11.00 14.27 10.12
N SER A 474 11.90 15.02 9.50
CA SER A 474 11.54 16.07 8.53
C SER A 474 10.93 15.48 7.25
N GLU A 475 11.50 14.38 6.75
CA GLU A 475 11.05 13.74 5.51
C GLU A 475 9.63 13.18 5.61
N GLU A 476 9.29 12.60 6.77
CA GLU A 476 8.03 11.92 7.04
C GLU A 476 7.10 12.73 7.98
N ALA A 477 7.38 14.03 8.12
CA ALA A 477 6.57 14.94 8.93
C ALA A 477 5.09 14.98 8.46
N PRO A 478 4.13 15.22 9.35
CA PRO A 478 2.71 15.32 8.99
C PRO A 478 2.43 16.31 7.86
N GLU A 479 3.12 17.41 7.83
CA GLU A 479 2.99 18.48 6.81
C GLU A 479 3.39 18.03 5.39
N SER A 480 4.08 16.88 5.27
CA SER A 480 4.49 16.30 3.98
C SER A 480 3.37 15.52 3.28
N TYR A 481 2.24 15.32 3.95
CA TYR A 481 1.15 14.46 3.52
C TYR A 481 -0.16 15.22 3.41
N LYS A 482 -1.10 14.65 2.64
CA LYS A 482 -2.50 15.08 2.63
C LYS A 482 -3.13 14.74 4.00
N ASP A 483 -4.24 15.38 4.34
CA ASP A 483 -5.01 14.99 5.51
C ASP A 483 -5.67 13.62 5.27
N VAL A 484 -5.29 12.62 6.07
CA VAL A 484 -5.85 11.27 5.96
C VAL A 484 -7.36 11.26 6.22
N THR A 485 -7.87 12.18 7.04
CA THR A 485 -9.30 12.31 7.32
C THR A 485 -10.06 12.72 6.06
N ASP A 486 -9.53 13.69 5.30
CA ASP A 486 -10.10 14.12 4.03
C ASP A 486 -10.07 12.99 2.99
N VAL A 487 -8.99 12.19 2.95
CA VAL A 487 -8.85 11.02 2.06
C VAL A 487 -9.91 9.95 2.39
N VAL A 488 -9.98 9.55 3.66
CA VAL A 488 -10.91 8.53 4.14
C VAL A 488 -12.37 8.99 4.02
N GLN A 489 -12.65 10.27 4.32
CA GLN A 489 -13.99 10.84 4.15
C GLN A 489 -14.44 10.79 2.70
N THR A 490 -13.54 11.07 1.75
CA THR A 490 -13.85 10.97 0.32
C THR A 490 -14.22 9.53 -0.08
N CYS A 491 -13.48 8.53 0.37
CA CYS A 491 -13.78 7.12 0.11
C CYS A 491 -15.13 6.70 0.72
N HIS A 492 -15.40 7.16 1.95
CA HIS A 492 -16.64 6.85 2.66
C HIS A 492 -17.85 7.48 1.96
N GLU A 493 -17.78 8.74 1.59
CA GLU A 493 -18.87 9.45 0.90
C GLU A 493 -19.07 8.98 -0.54
N ALA A 494 -18.01 8.55 -1.22
CA ALA A 494 -18.10 7.90 -2.54
C ALA A 494 -18.65 6.48 -2.45
N GLY A 495 -18.72 5.89 -1.25
CA GLY A 495 -19.24 4.56 -1.00
C GLY A 495 -18.27 3.41 -1.36
N ILE A 496 -17.01 3.70 -1.68
CA ILE A 496 -16.00 2.67 -2.01
C ILE A 496 -15.35 2.01 -0.78
N SER A 497 -15.59 2.55 0.41
CA SER A 497 -15.29 1.92 1.70
C SER A 497 -16.07 2.62 2.80
N LYS A 498 -16.24 1.96 3.97
CA LYS A 498 -16.93 2.54 5.13
C LYS A 498 -15.95 2.74 6.28
N LYS A 499 -16.04 3.86 6.99
CA LYS A 499 -15.31 4.08 8.24
C LYS A 499 -15.79 3.13 9.33
N CYS A 500 -14.83 2.45 9.97
CA CYS A 500 -15.12 1.57 11.10
C CYS A 500 -14.53 2.14 12.39
N VAL A 501 -13.20 2.35 12.44
CA VAL A 501 -12.50 2.84 13.63
C VAL A 501 -11.48 3.89 13.23
N LYS A 502 -11.33 4.93 14.07
CA LYS A 502 -10.23 5.89 14.03
C LYS A 502 -9.24 5.58 15.13
N LEU A 503 -7.98 5.53 14.77
CA LEU A 503 -6.86 5.22 15.66
C LEU A 503 -5.92 6.42 15.75
N ARG A 504 -5.42 6.72 16.94
CA ARG A 504 -4.44 7.80 17.18
C ARG A 504 -3.13 7.20 17.70
N PRO A 505 -1.96 7.53 17.12
CA PRO A 505 -0.69 7.06 17.61
C PRO A 505 -0.37 7.67 18.97
N ILE A 506 0.19 6.85 19.88
CA ILE A 506 0.76 7.27 21.16
C ILE A 506 2.25 6.99 21.24
N ALA A 507 2.72 6.06 20.40
CA ALA A 507 4.14 5.74 20.25
C ALA A 507 4.45 5.36 18.80
N VAL A 508 5.58 5.81 18.28
CA VAL A 508 6.02 5.61 16.88
C VAL A 508 7.47 5.17 16.83
N ILE A 509 7.72 4.06 16.15
CA ILE A 509 9.04 3.57 15.80
C ILE A 509 9.23 3.68 14.29
N LYS A 510 10.28 4.36 13.86
CA LYS A 510 10.58 4.60 12.45
C LYS A 510 12.07 4.37 12.13
N GLY A 511 12.33 3.91 10.87
CA GLY A 511 13.66 3.60 10.42
C GLY A 511 14.20 4.49 9.33
#